data_51b8d284b9a147e3b201fed7e3184902
#
_entry.id   51b8d284b9a147e3b201fed7e3184902
#
_cell.length_a   1.000
_cell.length_b   1.000
_cell.length_c   1.000
_cell.angle_alpha   90.00
_cell.angle_beta   90.00
_cell.angle_gamma   90.00
#
_symmetry.space_group_name_H-M   'P 1'
#
loop_
_entity.id
_entity.type
_entity.pdbx_description
1 polymer ?
#
loop_
_entity_poly.entity_id
_entity_poly.type
_entity_poly.pdbx_seq_one_letter_code
_entity_poly.pdbx_strand_id
1 'polypeptide(L)' 'MADEKDFAKELNELITRYVEGGCDPQDIADELLREANYVFGHYNLEIYLEAKPAAGS' A
#
# COMPACT_ATOMS: atom_id res chain seq x y z
N MET A 1 4.80 -10.65 19.62
CA MET A 1 5.52 -9.82 18.67
C MET A 1 4.88 -9.87 17.31
N ALA A 2 4.78 -8.74 16.64
CA ALA A 2 4.15 -8.71 15.34
C ALA A 2 5.02 -9.42 14.31
N ASP A 3 4.38 -10.17 13.46
CA ASP A 3 5.07 -10.92 12.42
C ASP A 3 4.75 -10.24 11.09
N GLU A 4 5.74 -10.19 10.24
CA GLU A 4 5.57 -9.62 8.91
C GLU A 4 4.45 -10.32 8.14
N LYS A 5 4.34 -11.63 8.30
CA LYS A 5 3.29 -12.38 7.64
C LYS A 5 1.91 -12.01 8.16
N ASP A 6 1.82 -11.74 9.46
CA ASP A 6 0.55 -11.31 10.03
C ASP A 6 0.16 -9.94 9.52
N PHE A 7 1.14 -9.06 9.38
CA PHE A 7 0.88 -7.73 8.83
C PHE A 7 0.35 -7.84 7.40
N ALA A 8 1.01 -8.65 6.59
CA ALA A 8 0.61 -8.80 5.20
C ALA A 8 -0.81 -9.36 5.09
N LYS A 9 -1.13 -10.33 5.94
CA LYS A 9 -2.45 -10.92 5.93
C LYS A 9 -3.51 -9.89 6.33
N GLU A 10 -3.26 -9.16 7.39
CA GLU A 10 -4.22 -8.16 7.86
C GLU A 10 -4.40 -7.06 6.85
N LEU A 11 -3.31 -6.64 6.22
CA LEU A 11 -3.39 -5.60 5.21
C LEU A 11 -4.24 -6.06 4.03
N ASN A 12 -4.02 -7.30 3.59
CA ASN A 12 -4.80 -7.85 2.49
C ASN A 12 -6.28 -7.91 2.83
N GLU A 13 -6.59 -8.34 4.04
CA GLU A 13 -7.99 -8.42 4.47
C GLU A 13 -8.62 -7.04 4.55
N LEU A 14 -7.87 -6.07 5.00
CA LEU A 14 -8.35 -4.71 5.08
C LEU A 14 -8.67 -4.18 3.69
N ILE A 15 -7.76 -4.38 2.75
CA ILE A 15 -7.96 -3.93 1.38
C ILE A 15 -9.20 -4.57 0.78
N THR A 16 -9.31 -5.88 0.92
CA THR A 16 -10.44 -6.61 0.37
C THR A 16 -11.75 -6.08 0.94
N ARG A 17 -11.79 -5.86 2.23
CA ARG A 17 -13.01 -5.40 2.88
C ARG A 17 -13.45 -4.04 2.35
N TYR A 18 -12.50 -3.14 2.13
CA TYR A 18 -12.84 -1.82 1.64
C TYR A 18 -13.22 -1.83 0.17
N VAL A 19 -12.57 -2.66 -0.62
CA VAL A 19 -12.96 -2.79 -2.03
C VAL A 19 -14.37 -3.35 -2.14
N GLU A 20 -14.66 -4.39 -1.36
CA GLU A 20 -16.00 -4.96 -1.39
C GLU A 20 -17.04 -4.01 -0.84
N GLY A 21 -16.62 -3.08 0.00
CA GLY A 21 -17.52 -2.07 0.53
C GLY A 21 -17.75 -0.89 -0.40
N GLY A 22 -17.10 -0.89 -1.55
CA GLY A 22 -17.36 0.15 -2.53
C GLY A 22 -16.22 1.11 -2.80
N CYS A 23 -15.11 0.94 -2.16
CA CYS A 23 -13.98 1.82 -2.43
C CYS A 23 -13.34 1.46 -3.76
N ASP A 24 -12.88 2.48 -4.46
CA ASP A 24 -12.21 2.26 -5.74
C ASP A 24 -10.84 1.64 -5.49
N PRO A 25 -10.53 0.50 -6.11
CA PRO A 25 -9.21 -0.10 -5.94
C PRO A 25 -8.07 0.83 -6.32
N GLN A 26 -8.28 1.69 -7.29
CA GLN A 26 -7.24 2.64 -7.69
C GLN A 26 -6.91 3.60 -6.55
N ASP A 27 -7.92 4.08 -5.88
CA ASP A 27 -7.71 4.97 -4.75
C ASP A 27 -6.97 4.28 -3.62
N ILE A 28 -7.31 3.02 -3.39
CA ILE A 28 -6.63 2.25 -2.37
C ILE A 28 -5.16 2.06 -2.73
N ALA A 29 -4.88 1.74 -3.98
CA ALA A 29 -3.50 1.56 -4.42
C ALA A 29 -2.71 2.86 -4.26
N ASP A 30 -3.31 3.98 -4.60
CA ASP A 30 -2.66 5.28 -4.45
C ASP A 30 -2.34 5.57 -2.98
N GLU A 31 -3.26 5.26 -2.10
CA GLU A 31 -3.02 5.47 -0.67
C GLU A 31 -1.95 4.54 -0.15
N LEU A 32 -1.93 3.30 -0.59
CA LEU A 32 -0.89 2.37 -0.18
C LEU A 32 0.49 2.85 -0.62
N LEU A 33 0.57 3.36 -1.84
CA LEU A 33 1.84 3.88 -2.33
C LEU A 33 2.29 5.08 -1.49
N ARG A 34 1.35 5.95 -1.16
CA ARG A 34 1.65 7.11 -0.36
C ARG A 34 2.13 6.70 1.03
N GLU A 35 1.47 5.72 1.63
CA GLU A 35 1.88 5.24 2.94
C GLU A 35 3.24 4.56 2.89
N ALA A 36 3.49 3.80 1.82
CA ALA A 36 4.78 3.15 1.68
C ALA A 36 5.90 4.18 1.60
N ASN A 37 5.69 5.23 0.84
CA ASN A 37 6.70 6.28 0.73
C ASN A 37 6.88 7.02 2.04
N TYR A 38 5.81 7.20 2.78
CA TYR A 38 5.91 7.79 4.11
C TYR A 38 6.80 6.94 5.02
N VAL A 39 6.60 5.64 4.99
CA VAL A 39 7.40 4.73 5.81
C VAL A 39 8.86 4.78 5.40
N PHE A 40 9.12 4.74 4.10
CA PHE A 40 10.49 4.84 3.62
C PHE A 40 11.17 6.10 4.14
N GLY A 41 10.49 7.22 4.04
CA GLY A 41 11.07 8.48 4.49
C GLY A 41 11.20 8.57 5.99
N HIS A 42 10.18 8.10 6.70
CA HIS A 42 10.18 8.20 8.15
C HIS A 42 11.29 7.37 8.80
N TYR A 43 11.57 6.20 8.22
CA TYR A 43 12.56 5.30 8.78
C TYR A 43 13.88 5.34 8.02
N ASN A 44 14.04 6.33 7.15
CA ASN A 44 15.29 6.51 6.40
C ASN A 44 15.65 5.30 5.55
N LEU A 45 14.63 4.70 4.95
CA LEU A 45 14.87 3.60 4.04
C LEU A 45 15.27 4.15 2.68
N GLU A 46 15.97 3.36 1.92
CA GLU A 46 16.58 3.88 0.71
C GLU A 46 15.74 3.76 -0.54
N ILE A 47 14.75 2.89 -0.54
CA ILE A 47 14.00 2.61 -1.74
C ILE A 47 12.62 3.22 -1.63
N TYR A 48 12.28 4.03 -2.61
CA TYR A 48 10.94 4.60 -2.69
C TYR A 48 10.19 3.91 -3.81
N LEU A 49 8.93 3.61 -3.54
CA LEU A 49 8.06 3.09 -4.58
C LEU A 49 7.57 4.26 -5.41
N GLU A 50 7.60 4.09 -6.70
CA GLU A 50 7.10 5.11 -7.60
C GLU A 50 5.85 4.61 -8.26
N ALA A 51 4.86 5.48 -8.31
CA ALA A 51 3.65 5.14 -9.04
C ALA A 51 4.02 5.14 -10.49
N LYS A 52 4.09 4.00 -11.08
CA LYS A 52 4.35 3.95 -12.48
C LYS A 52 3.18 4.46 -13.22
N PRO A 53 3.40 5.38 -14.10
CA PRO A 53 2.31 5.83 -14.90
C PRO A 53 1.80 4.65 -15.65
N ALA A 54 0.55 4.60 -15.75
CA ALA A 54 -0.03 3.50 -16.45
C ALA A 54 0.49 3.47 -17.86
N ALA A 55 0.56 2.39 -18.30
CA ALA A 55 0.84 2.24 -19.63
C ALA A 55 1.84 3.13 -20.12
N GLY A 56 2.64 2.91 -20.20
CA GLY A 56 3.41 3.66 -20.87
C GLY A 56 4.22 4.45 -20.46
N SER A 57 4.01 4.32 -19.49
CA SER A 57 4.89 5.12 -19.08
C SER A 57 6.13 4.65 -19.42
#